data_f2d962ad7c5aed02a9ef58718477d2f0
#
_entry.id   f2d962ad7c5aed02a9ef58718477d2f0
#
_cell.length_a   1.000
_cell.length_b   1.000
_cell.length_c   1.000
_cell.angle_alpha   90.00
_cell.angle_beta   90.00
_cell.angle_gamma   90.00
#
_symmetry.space_group_name_H-M   'P 1'
#
loop_
_entity.id
_entity.type
_entity.pdbx_description
1 polymer ?
#
loop_
_entity_poly.entity_id
_entity_poly.type
_entity_poly.pdbx_seq_one_letter_code
_entity_poly.pdbx_strand_id
1 'polypeptide(L)'
;MKNKLSFICIFILSSCATLDISYPLCDFPEHSPFPGGVISQTLRINANEINEIDINQKNIYFCQVDKDHWKILAPISLSEEIKPIAIVKNGQSILEVPISNKAYRESKITITNQDLVSPPEEYLPRIKMETELGKAAISTLSRRFHTSLKMLLPTQGIKSSEFGVKRFINNQPRNRHTGLDLAASIGTEIISPLSGKVILVGNFYYRGKTVFLD
;
A
#
# COMPACT_ATOMS: atom_id res chain seq x y z
N MET A 1 37.28 -34.83 -70.46
CA MET A 1 36.93 -34.87 -68.98
C MET A 1 36.27 -33.57 -68.62
N LYS A 2 34.98 -33.58 -68.36
CA LYS A 2 34.16 -32.34 -68.01
C LYS A 2 33.89 -32.36 -66.51
N ASN A 3 34.51 -31.45 -65.74
CA ASN A 3 34.22 -31.25 -64.31
C ASN A 3 32.95 -30.46 -64.17
N LYS A 4 31.93 -31.09 -63.53
CA LYS A 4 30.71 -30.41 -63.10
C LYS A 4 30.98 -29.87 -61.69
N LEU A 5 31.03 -28.56 -61.58
CA LEU A 5 31.02 -27.87 -60.27
C LEU A 5 29.55 -27.82 -59.77
N SER A 6 29.28 -28.50 -58.66
CA SER A 6 27.95 -28.48 -58.01
C SER A 6 27.93 -27.34 -56.98
N PHE A 7 27.11 -26.33 -57.21
CA PHE A 7 26.87 -25.24 -56.25
C PHE A 7 25.84 -25.68 -55.22
N ILE A 8 26.26 -25.84 -53.97
CA ILE A 8 25.39 -26.07 -52.83
C ILE A 8 24.92 -24.72 -52.30
N CYS A 9 23.67 -24.34 -52.54
CA CYS A 9 23.03 -23.19 -51.89
C CYS A 9 22.64 -23.57 -50.45
N ILE A 10 23.36 -23.03 -49.47
CA ILE A 10 23.01 -23.14 -48.05
C ILE A 10 21.97 -22.05 -47.77
N PHE A 11 20.72 -22.49 -47.63
CA PHE A 11 19.64 -21.64 -47.09
C PHE A 11 19.84 -21.48 -45.58
N ILE A 12 20.29 -20.33 -45.12
CA ILE A 12 20.29 -19.96 -43.71
C ILE A 12 18.85 -19.51 -43.38
N LEU A 13 18.09 -20.41 -42.76
CA LEU A 13 16.84 -20.05 -42.14
C LEU A 13 17.11 -19.20 -40.89
N SER A 14 16.99 -17.88 -41.04
CA SER A 14 17.00 -16.96 -39.91
C SER A 14 15.71 -17.16 -39.10
N SER A 15 15.79 -17.99 -38.08
CA SER A 15 14.70 -18.11 -37.10
C SER A 15 14.69 -16.84 -36.26
N CYS A 16 13.74 -15.93 -36.53
CA CYS A 16 13.39 -14.86 -35.58
C CYS A 16 12.77 -15.52 -34.36
N ALA A 17 13.55 -15.80 -33.34
CA ALA A 17 13.03 -16.11 -32.02
C ALA A 17 12.37 -14.84 -31.46
N THR A 18 11.06 -14.79 -31.47
CA THR A 18 10.31 -13.81 -30.68
C THR A 18 10.59 -14.11 -29.21
N LEU A 19 11.30 -13.23 -28.54
CA LEU A 19 11.42 -13.26 -27.07
C LEU A 19 10.02 -13.01 -26.51
N ASP A 20 9.34 -14.06 -26.04
CA ASP A 20 8.12 -13.92 -25.25
C ASP A 20 8.49 -13.22 -23.94
N ILE A 21 8.17 -11.93 -23.87
CA ILE A 21 8.31 -11.16 -22.63
C ILE A 21 7.17 -11.61 -21.71
N SER A 22 7.47 -12.43 -20.71
CA SER A 22 6.50 -12.76 -19.68
C SER A 22 6.42 -11.61 -18.66
N TYR A 23 5.23 -11.04 -18.50
CA TYR A 23 4.96 -10.05 -17.46
C TYR A 23 4.62 -10.73 -16.15
N PRO A 24 5.06 -10.19 -14.99
CA PRO A 24 4.73 -10.77 -13.69
C PRO A 24 3.23 -10.64 -13.40
N LEU A 25 2.70 -11.59 -12.64
CA LEU A 25 1.33 -11.48 -12.13
C LEU A 25 1.25 -10.30 -11.14
N CYS A 26 0.32 -9.39 -11.41
CA CYS A 26 0.07 -8.23 -10.53
C CYS A 26 -0.88 -8.62 -9.39
N ASP A 27 -0.33 -9.05 -8.25
CA ASP A 27 -1.09 -9.45 -7.07
C ASP A 27 -1.32 -8.25 -6.13
N PHE A 28 -2.21 -7.36 -6.55
CA PHE A 28 -2.67 -6.21 -5.77
C PHE A 28 -4.00 -6.52 -5.08
N PRO A 29 -4.29 -5.84 -3.94
CA PRO A 29 -5.60 -5.91 -3.30
C PRO A 29 -6.74 -5.62 -4.28
N GLU A 30 -7.90 -6.22 -4.02
CA GLU A 30 -9.11 -6.00 -4.81
C GLU A 30 -9.57 -4.54 -4.71
N HIS A 31 -10.21 -4.09 -5.80
CA HIS A 31 -10.80 -2.76 -5.85
C HIS A 31 -11.89 -2.60 -4.78
N SER A 32 -11.70 -1.66 -3.88
CA SER A 32 -12.60 -1.39 -2.75
C SER A 32 -12.75 0.11 -2.53
N PRO A 33 -13.59 0.77 -3.38
CA PRO A 33 -13.65 2.22 -3.46
C PRO A 33 -14.58 2.81 -2.39
N PHE A 34 -14.11 2.85 -1.17
CA PHE A 34 -14.75 3.48 -0.03
C PHE A 34 -13.69 4.14 0.88
N PRO A 35 -14.04 5.10 1.75
CA PRO A 35 -13.10 5.69 2.68
C PRO A 35 -12.36 4.64 3.51
N GLY A 36 -11.03 4.57 3.41
CA GLY A 36 -10.18 3.54 4.01
C GLY A 36 -9.96 2.28 3.16
N GLY A 37 -10.52 2.23 1.97
CA GLY A 37 -10.24 1.20 0.98
C GLY A 37 -9.16 1.60 -0.02
N VAL A 38 -9.20 1.00 -1.21
CA VAL A 38 -8.21 1.24 -2.26
C VAL A 38 -8.86 1.35 -3.65
N ILE A 39 -8.29 2.17 -4.49
CA ILE A 39 -8.52 2.15 -5.93
C ILE A 39 -7.53 1.15 -6.52
N SER A 40 -8.02 0.09 -7.15
CA SER A 40 -7.23 -0.90 -7.90
C SER A 40 -7.83 -1.01 -9.28
N GLN A 41 -7.14 -0.43 -10.29
CA GLN A 41 -7.63 -0.32 -11.67
C GLN A 41 -6.51 -0.67 -12.64
N THR A 42 -6.88 -1.21 -13.79
CA THR A 42 -5.96 -1.41 -14.91
C THR A 42 -6.18 -0.30 -15.93
N LEU A 43 -5.12 0.42 -16.25
CA LEU A 43 -5.12 1.53 -17.20
C LEU A 43 -4.33 1.12 -18.45
N ARG A 44 -4.77 1.60 -19.61
CA ARG A 44 -4.01 1.51 -20.85
C ARG A 44 -3.09 2.72 -20.93
N ILE A 45 -1.85 2.54 -20.50
CA ILE A 45 -0.81 3.57 -20.48
C ILE A 45 0.55 2.95 -20.79
N ASN A 46 1.45 3.73 -21.40
CA ASN A 46 2.83 3.33 -21.64
C ASN A 46 3.71 3.62 -20.42
N ALA A 47 4.87 2.97 -20.32
CA ALA A 47 5.79 3.14 -19.20
C ALA A 47 6.27 4.58 -18.99
N ASN A 48 6.41 5.37 -20.06
CA ASN A 48 6.81 6.77 -20.02
C ASN A 48 5.68 7.71 -19.53
N GLU A 49 4.42 7.26 -19.57
CA GLU A 49 3.25 8.04 -19.14
C GLU A 49 2.92 7.86 -17.63
N ILE A 50 3.60 6.94 -16.94
CA ILE A 50 3.31 6.63 -15.52
C ILE A 50 3.43 7.87 -14.63
N ASN A 51 4.42 8.73 -14.88
CA ASN A 51 4.63 9.94 -14.09
C ASN A 51 3.59 11.04 -14.36
N GLU A 52 2.77 10.89 -15.38
CA GLU A 52 1.68 11.79 -15.75
C GLU A 52 0.37 11.45 -15.01
N ILE A 53 0.33 10.27 -14.35
CA ILE A 53 -0.86 9.80 -13.61
C ILE A 53 -0.86 10.41 -12.22
N ASP A 54 -1.98 11.04 -11.88
CA ASP A 54 -2.27 11.58 -10.54
C ASP A 54 -3.66 11.14 -10.04
N ILE A 55 -3.75 10.93 -8.74
CA ILE A 55 -4.99 10.62 -8.04
C ILE A 55 -4.98 11.43 -6.72
N ASN A 56 -5.45 12.67 -6.77
CA ASN A 56 -5.47 13.59 -5.62
C ASN A 56 -4.11 13.69 -4.91
N GLN A 57 -2.99 13.73 -5.65
CA GLN A 57 -1.62 13.80 -5.15
C GLN A 57 -1.26 12.64 -4.18
N LYS A 58 -1.93 11.48 -4.30
CA LYS A 58 -1.68 10.31 -3.48
C LYS A 58 -0.51 9.50 -4.03
N ASN A 59 0.11 8.72 -3.15
CA ASN A 59 1.08 7.71 -3.55
C ASN A 59 0.38 6.63 -4.38
N ILE A 60 0.83 6.42 -5.60
CA ILE A 60 0.32 5.41 -6.51
C ILE A 60 1.38 4.33 -6.68
N TYR A 61 0.99 3.09 -6.51
CA TYR A 61 1.81 1.92 -6.83
C TYR A 61 1.42 1.39 -8.20
N PHE A 62 2.41 0.88 -8.94
CA PHE A 62 2.27 0.42 -10.30
C PHE A 62 2.78 -1.01 -10.47
N CYS A 63 2.07 -1.80 -11.27
CA CYS A 63 2.50 -3.10 -11.73
C CYS A 63 2.19 -3.24 -13.22
N GLN A 64 3.18 -3.62 -14.01
CA GLN A 64 2.99 -3.83 -15.45
C GLN A 64 2.30 -5.17 -15.68
N VAL A 65 1.13 -5.12 -16.34
CA VAL A 65 0.32 -6.30 -16.69
C VAL A 65 0.74 -6.87 -18.05
N ASP A 66 0.93 -5.97 -19.02
CA ASP A 66 1.43 -6.29 -20.36
C ASP A 66 2.08 -5.06 -20.98
N LYS A 67 2.35 -5.09 -22.28
CA LYS A 67 3.02 -4.01 -23.01
C LYS A 67 2.33 -2.65 -22.84
N ASP A 68 1.00 -2.63 -22.86
CA ASP A 68 0.19 -1.43 -22.95
C ASP A 68 -0.70 -1.22 -21.71
N HIS A 69 -0.66 -2.14 -20.73
CA HIS A 69 -1.53 -2.08 -19.55
C HIS A 69 -0.73 -2.11 -18.26
N TRP A 70 -1.12 -1.21 -17.37
CA TRP A 70 -0.57 -1.11 -16.01
C TRP A 70 -1.70 -1.16 -14.99
N LYS A 71 -1.54 -2.01 -14.00
CA LYS A 71 -2.40 -2.02 -12.82
C LYS A 71 -1.87 -0.99 -11.83
N ILE A 72 -2.77 -0.12 -11.38
CA ILE A 72 -2.48 0.88 -10.36
C ILE A 72 -3.15 0.51 -9.05
N LEU A 73 -2.54 0.92 -7.95
CA LEU A 73 -3.13 0.86 -6.61
C LEU A 73 -2.91 2.21 -5.91
N ALA A 74 -4.00 2.83 -5.46
CA ALA A 74 -3.97 4.06 -4.67
C ALA A 74 -4.83 3.93 -3.41
N PRO A 75 -4.33 4.32 -2.23
CA PRO A 75 -5.11 4.29 -1.00
C PRO A 75 -6.18 5.39 -0.99
N ILE A 76 -7.32 5.10 -0.36
CA ILE A 76 -8.38 6.08 -0.09
C ILE A 76 -8.33 6.40 1.41
N SER A 77 -8.21 7.68 1.77
CA SER A 77 -8.17 8.10 3.17
C SER A 77 -9.45 7.70 3.91
N LEU A 78 -9.34 7.35 5.20
CA LEU A 78 -10.51 7.16 6.07
C LEU A 78 -11.37 8.43 6.22
N SER A 79 -10.78 9.60 6.00
CA SER A 79 -11.44 10.91 6.03
C SER A 79 -11.88 11.39 4.65
N GLU A 80 -11.75 10.55 3.60
CA GLU A 80 -12.18 10.94 2.25
C GLU A 80 -13.69 11.18 2.20
N GLU A 81 -14.07 12.21 1.48
CA GLU A 81 -15.48 12.49 1.20
C GLU A 81 -16.05 11.44 0.24
N ILE A 82 -17.38 11.20 0.38
CA ILE A 82 -18.09 10.29 -0.52
C ILE A 82 -18.46 11.06 -1.80
N LYS A 83 -17.47 11.21 -2.67
CA LYS A 83 -17.58 11.81 -4.00
C LYS A 83 -16.65 11.08 -4.97
N PRO A 84 -16.91 11.08 -6.27
CA PRO A 84 -16.03 10.46 -7.25
C PRO A 84 -14.60 10.98 -7.12
N ILE A 85 -13.63 10.08 -7.25
CA ILE A 85 -12.20 10.40 -7.30
C ILE A 85 -11.76 10.27 -8.76
N ALA A 86 -11.23 11.35 -9.32
CA ALA A 86 -10.69 11.34 -10.66
C ALA A 86 -9.30 10.72 -10.70
N ILE A 87 -9.08 9.84 -11.67
CA ILE A 87 -7.75 9.46 -12.13
C ILE A 87 -7.41 10.41 -13.28
N VAL A 88 -6.34 11.15 -13.10
CA VAL A 88 -5.95 12.24 -14.00
C VAL A 88 -4.67 11.85 -14.73
N LYS A 89 -4.59 12.18 -16.03
CA LYS A 89 -3.36 12.11 -16.82
C LYS A 89 -3.13 13.48 -17.47
N ASN A 90 -1.97 14.07 -17.23
CA ASN A 90 -1.63 15.41 -17.73
C ASN A 90 -2.70 16.47 -17.42
N GLY A 91 -3.28 16.43 -16.21
CA GLY A 91 -4.31 17.39 -15.80
C GLY A 91 -5.71 17.10 -16.35
N GLN A 92 -5.90 16.07 -17.18
CA GLN A 92 -7.21 15.67 -17.70
C GLN A 92 -7.72 14.40 -17.01
N SER A 93 -8.98 14.42 -16.58
CA SER A 93 -9.62 13.21 -16.02
C SER A 93 -9.77 12.15 -17.11
N ILE A 94 -9.20 10.97 -16.88
CA ILE A 94 -9.31 9.81 -17.78
C ILE A 94 -10.27 8.75 -17.26
N LEU A 95 -10.55 8.76 -15.95
CA LEU A 95 -11.49 7.86 -15.29
C LEU A 95 -11.99 8.50 -13.99
N GLU A 96 -13.28 8.40 -13.72
CA GLU A 96 -13.87 8.74 -12.43
C GLU A 96 -14.25 7.47 -11.68
N VAL A 97 -13.76 7.35 -10.44
CA VAL A 97 -14.04 6.22 -9.56
C VAL A 97 -15.09 6.64 -8.55
N PRO A 98 -16.32 6.09 -8.63
CA PRO A 98 -17.36 6.39 -7.65
C PRO A 98 -16.98 5.82 -6.28
N ILE A 99 -17.10 6.63 -5.23
CA ILE A 99 -16.81 6.22 -3.85
C ILE A 99 -18.11 5.83 -3.15
N SER A 100 -18.16 4.60 -2.66
CA SER A 100 -19.27 4.08 -1.89
C SER A 100 -19.15 4.42 -0.39
N ASN A 101 -20.27 4.40 0.32
CA ASN A 101 -20.23 4.51 1.77
C ASN A 101 -19.86 3.16 2.41
N LYS A 102 -19.11 3.22 3.51
CA LYS A 102 -18.81 2.07 4.36
C LYS A 102 -19.09 2.40 5.83
N ALA A 103 -19.96 1.64 6.44
CA ALA A 103 -20.18 1.71 7.88
C ALA A 103 -19.00 1.04 8.61
N TYR A 104 -18.39 1.76 9.55
CA TYR A 104 -17.37 1.24 10.44
C TYR A 104 -17.90 1.07 11.83
N ARG A 105 -17.52 -0.01 12.51
CA ARG A 105 -17.88 -0.30 13.90
C ARG A 105 -17.44 0.83 14.83
N GLU A 106 -18.21 1.09 15.86
CA GLU A 106 -17.85 1.98 16.95
C GLU A 106 -17.34 1.18 18.15
N SER A 107 -16.30 1.68 18.80
CA SER A 107 -15.75 1.18 20.06
C SER A 107 -15.79 2.30 21.08
N LYS A 108 -16.55 2.09 22.15
CA LYS A 108 -16.67 3.03 23.27
C LYS A 108 -16.05 2.38 24.50
N ILE A 109 -14.99 2.99 25.02
CA ILE A 109 -14.28 2.53 26.22
C ILE A 109 -14.25 3.63 27.28
N THR A 110 -14.35 3.23 28.53
CA THR A 110 -14.14 4.12 29.67
C THR A 110 -12.77 3.82 30.27
N ILE A 111 -11.95 4.84 30.39
CA ILE A 111 -10.62 4.75 31.00
C ILE A 111 -10.64 5.61 32.26
N THR A 112 -10.31 4.99 33.39
CA THR A 112 -10.22 5.65 34.70
C THR A 112 -8.85 6.25 34.94
N ASN A 113 -7.78 5.66 34.37
CA ASN A 113 -6.43 6.20 34.46
C ASN A 113 -6.28 7.43 33.55
N GLN A 114 -6.22 8.61 34.16
CA GLN A 114 -6.15 9.89 33.45
C GLN A 114 -4.83 10.07 32.67
N ASP A 115 -3.71 9.48 33.08
CA ASP A 115 -2.41 9.59 32.41
C ASP A 115 -2.44 8.96 30.99
N LEU A 116 -3.33 7.99 30.76
CA LEU A 116 -3.54 7.41 29.42
C LEU A 116 -4.39 8.31 28.52
N VAL A 117 -5.17 9.23 29.10
CA VAL A 117 -6.03 10.17 28.37
C VAL A 117 -5.33 11.50 28.15
N SER A 118 -4.62 11.97 29.18
CA SER A 118 -3.88 13.23 29.21
C SER A 118 -2.49 12.96 29.83
N PRO A 119 -1.45 12.76 29.01
CA PRO A 119 -0.14 12.39 29.50
C PRO A 119 0.46 13.53 30.36
N PRO A 120 1.24 13.19 31.41
CA PRO A 120 1.95 14.16 32.21
C PRO A 120 2.85 15.06 31.35
N GLU A 121 3.02 16.32 31.75
CA GLU A 121 3.79 17.32 30.99
C GLU A 121 5.23 16.90 30.70
N GLU A 122 5.85 16.17 31.59
CA GLU A 122 7.22 15.64 31.41
C GLU A 122 7.40 14.74 30.19
N TYR A 123 6.32 14.06 29.71
CA TYR A 123 6.37 13.22 28.52
C TYR A 123 6.04 13.96 27.22
N LEU A 124 5.52 15.19 27.27
CA LEU A 124 5.09 15.91 26.07
C LEU A 124 6.23 16.14 25.06
N PRO A 125 7.47 16.52 25.47
CA PRO A 125 8.58 16.66 24.52
C PRO A 125 8.93 15.34 23.83
N ARG A 126 8.95 14.23 24.57
CA ARG A 126 9.18 12.89 24.05
C ARG A 126 8.09 12.50 23.04
N ILE A 127 6.83 12.67 23.40
CA ILE A 127 5.67 12.35 22.55
C ILE A 127 5.73 13.16 21.24
N LYS A 128 6.07 14.45 21.32
CA LYS A 128 6.20 15.32 20.14
C LYS A 128 7.31 14.81 19.21
N MET A 129 8.49 14.54 19.73
CA MET A 129 9.63 14.01 18.95
C MET A 129 9.27 12.67 18.29
N GLU A 130 8.70 11.73 19.05
CA GLU A 130 8.30 10.42 18.55
C GLU A 130 7.19 10.49 17.48
N THR A 131 6.29 11.46 17.61
CA THR A 131 5.25 11.73 16.61
C THR A 131 5.86 12.18 15.29
N GLU A 132 6.83 13.10 15.32
CA GLU A 132 7.51 13.58 14.10
C GLU A 132 8.36 12.48 13.46
N LEU A 133 9.08 11.68 14.24
CA LEU A 133 9.80 10.51 13.74
C LEU A 133 8.84 9.49 13.05
N GLY A 134 7.72 9.21 13.69
CA GLY A 134 6.72 8.31 13.12
C GLY A 134 6.08 8.85 11.84
N LYS A 135 5.79 10.15 11.76
CA LYS A 135 5.28 10.80 10.54
C LYS A 135 6.31 10.72 9.41
N ALA A 136 7.57 11.02 9.69
CA ALA A 136 8.65 10.93 8.71
C ALA A 136 8.77 9.50 8.16
N ALA A 137 8.76 8.49 9.04
CA ALA A 137 8.81 7.09 8.63
C ALA A 137 7.60 6.69 7.75
N ILE A 138 6.38 7.05 8.14
CA ILE A 138 5.16 6.74 7.37
C ILE A 138 5.13 7.44 6.00
N SER A 139 5.74 8.62 5.89
CA SER A 139 5.80 9.36 4.62
C SER A 139 6.91 8.88 3.68
N THR A 140 7.79 7.96 4.11
CA THR A 140 8.83 7.39 3.27
C THR A 140 8.19 6.53 2.19
N LEU A 141 8.61 6.75 0.93
CA LEU A 141 8.18 5.97 -0.22
C LEU A 141 9.38 5.77 -1.14
N SER A 142 10.10 4.66 -0.96
CA SER A 142 11.31 4.36 -1.74
C SER A 142 10.99 3.67 -3.06
N ARG A 143 9.87 2.98 -3.16
CA ARG A 143 9.52 2.16 -4.31
C ARG A 143 8.06 2.29 -4.68
N ARG A 144 7.79 2.61 -5.96
CA ARG A 144 6.43 2.71 -6.51
C ARG A 144 6.03 1.50 -7.38
N PHE A 145 7.01 0.64 -7.73
CA PHE A 145 6.78 -0.49 -8.62
C PHE A 145 6.82 -1.79 -7.82
N HIS A 146 5.72 -2.53 -7.83
CA HIS A 146 5.55 -3.79 -7.11
C HIS A 146 4.83 -4.81 -7.98
N THR A 147 5.21 -6.07 -7.82
CA THR A 147 4.49 -7.21 -8.43
C THR A 147 3.43 -7.76 -7.49
N SER A 148 3.68 -7.68 -6.18
CA SER A 148 2.71 -8.10 -5.16
C SER A 148 2.74 -7.14 -3.98
N LEU A 149 1.55 -6.82 -3.46
CA LEU A 149 1.32 -6.13 -2.19
C LEU A 149 0.45 -6.98 -1.25
N LYS A 150 0.46 -8.30 -1.44
CA LYS A 150 -0.22 -9.26 -0.58
C LYS A 150 0.61 -9.50 0.67
N MET A 151 0.10 -9.02 1.79
CA MET A 151 0.77 -9.13 3.09
C MET A 151 0.56 -10.51 3.72
N LEU A 152 1.60 -11.04 4.34
CA LEU A 152 1.50 -12.17 5.27
C LEU A 152 0.92 -11.69 6.60
N LEU A 153 0.24 -12.59 7.32
CA LEU A 153 -0.16 -12.31 8.69
C LEU A 153 1.10 -12.24 9.58
N PRO A 154 1.37 -11.10 10.24
CA PRO A 154 2.65 -10.92 10.93
C PRO A 154 2.81 -11.80 12.20
N THR A 155 1.72 -12.28 12.77
CA THR A 155 1.73 -13.16 13.93
C THR A 155 0.47 -14.00 14.01
N GLN A 156 0.56 -15.14 14.65
CA GLN A 156 -0.61 -15.96 15.00
C GLN A 156 -1.30 -15.31 16.20
N GLY A 157 -2.55 -14.88 16.02
CA GLY A 157 -3.31 -14.23 17.08
C GLY A 157 -4.77 -14.00 16.71
N ILE A 158 -5.56 -13.64 17.72
CA ILE A 158 -6.98 -13.34 17.53
C ILE A 158 -7.10 -11.88 17.07
N LYS A 159 -7.84 -11.62 15.99
CA LYS A 159 -8.16 -10.27 15.58
C LYS A 159 -9.02 -9.60 16.64
N SER A 160 -8.44 -8.69 17.43
CA SER A 160 -9.10 -7.98 18.53
C SER A 160 -9.69 -6.64 18.11
N SER A 161 -9.11 -5.98 17.09
CA SER A 161 -9.66 -4.75 16.52
C SER A 161 -9.31 -4.64 15.03
N GLU A 162 -10.29 -4.25 14.23
CA GLU A 162 -10.14 -4.05 12.81
C GLU A 162 -9.78 -2.61 12.45
N PHE A 163 -9.27 -2.44 11.22
CA PHE A 163 -9.04 -1.14 10.60
C PHE A 163 -10.34 -0.35 10.44
N GLY A 164 -10.29 0.96 10.67
CA GLY A 164 -11.38 1.89 10.46
C GLY A 164 -12.31 2.09 11.66
N VAL A 165 -12.18 1.30 12.75
CA VAL A 165 -13.01 1.43 13.95
C VAL A 165 -13.02 2.86 14.46
N LYS A 166 -14.22 3.42 14.66
CA LYS A 166 -14.43 4.71 15.31
C LYS A 166 -14.25 4.54 16.81
N ARG A 167 -13.29 5.23 17.40
CA ARG A 167 -12.93 5.10 18.82
C ARG A 167 -13.50 6.27 19.63
N PHE A 168 -14.12 5.95 20.77
CA PHE A 168 -14.55 6.92 21.76
C PHE A 168 -13.95 6.53 23.11
N ILE A 169 -13.27 7.47 23.76
CA ILE A 169 -12.73 7.32 25.12
C ILE A 169 -13.42 8.31 26.01
N ASN A 170 -14.07 7.83 27.07
CA ASN A 170 -14.87 8.67 27.99
C ASN A 170 -15.88 9.54 27.21
N ASN A 171 -16.56 8.94 26.23
CA ASN A 171 -17.50 9.59 25.29
C ASN A 171 -16.89 10.66 24.37
N GLN A 172 -15.59 10.89 24.41
CA GLN A 172 -14.91 11.81 23.50
C GLN A 172 -14.41 11.06 22.25
N PRO A 173 -14.65 11.59 21.03
CA PRO A 173 -14.14 10.99 19.81
C PRO A 173 -12.61 11.00 19.79
N ARG A 174 -12.02 9.93 19.30
CA ARG A 174 -10.58 9.76 19.09
C ARG A 174 -10.29 9.42 17.62
N ASN A 175 -9.01 9.46 17.26
CA ASN A 175 -8.61 9.05 15.93
C ASN A 175 -9.10 7.63 15.66
N ARG A 176 -9.58 7.41 14.43
CA ARG A 176 -9.96 6.08 13.98
C ARG A 176 -8.80 5.13 14.05
N HIS A 177 -9.08 3.84 14.21
CA HIS A 177 -8.07 2.80 14.15
C HIS A 177 -7.52 2.67 12.73
N THR A 178 -6.22 2.94 12.56
CA THR A 178 -5.54 2.90 11.24
C THR A 178 -4.73 1.62 11.04
N GLY A 179 -4.99 0.57 11.83
CA GLY A 179 -4.30 -0.69 11.78
C GLY A 179 -5.20 -1.90 12.05
N LEU A 180 -4.59 -3.05 12.16
CA LEU A 180 -5.18 -4.30 12.59
C LEU A 180 -4.54 -4.72 13.92
N ASP A 181 -5.33 -4.93 14.96
CA ASP A 181 -4.83 -5.43 16.23
C ASP A 181 -4.98 -6.95 16.30
N LEU A 182 -3.87 -7.65 16.53
CA LEU A 182 -3.80 -9.08 16.73
C LEU A 182 -3.36 -9.35 18.17
N ALA A 183 -4.24 -9.94 18.98
CA ALA A 183 -3.93 -10.33 20.33
C ALA A 183 -3.23 -11.69 20.33
N ALA A 184 -2.02 -11.74 20.90
CA ALA A 184 -1.21 -12.94 21.03
C ALA A 184 -0.51 -12.96 22.41
N SER A 185 -0.06 -14.12 22.85
CA SER A 185 0.68 -14.28 24.09
C SER A 185 2.05 -13.59 24.03
N ILE A 186 2.55 -13.14 25.17
CA ILE A 186 3.92 -12.62 25.27
C ILE A 186 4.91 -13.68 24.80
N GLY A 187 5.86 -13.30 23.94
CA GLY A 187 6.85 -14.20 23.35
C GLY A 187 6.43 -14.82 22.01
N THR A 188 5.19 -14.58 21.55
CA THR A 188 4.79 -15.00 20.20
C THR A 188 5.63 -14.25 19.14
N GLU A 189 6.13 -15.01 18.18
CA GLU A 189 6.95 -14.48 17.10
C GLU A 189 6.16 -13.51 16.20
N ILE A 190 6.84 -12.45 15.75
CA ILE A 190 6.32 -11.48 14.80
C ILE A 190 7.24 -11.47 13.59
N ILE A 191 6.68 -11.79 12.41
CA ILE A 191 7.40 -11.79 11.14
C ILE A 191 7.07 -10.54 10.32
N SER A 192 7.96 -10.17 9.42
CA SER A 192 7.69 -9.10 8.46
C SER A 192 6.55 -9.50 7.52
N PRO A 193 5.50 -8.68 7.37
CA PRO A 193 4.38 -9.00 6.48
C PRO A 193 4.75 -8.92 4.99
N LEU A 194 5.76 -8.16 4.64
CA LEU A 194 6.31 -8.00 3.29
C LEU A 194 7.83 -7.89 3.35
N SER A 195 8.48 -8.13 2.20
CA SER A 195 9.88 -7.75 2.02
C SER A 195 10.01 -6.24 2.05
N GLY A 196 10.96 -5.72 2.80
CA GLY A 196 11.17 -4.29 2.96
C GLY A 196 12.46 -3.97 3.70
N LYS A 197 12.73 -2.68 3.84
CA LYS A 197 13.87 -2.16 4.60
C LYS A 197 13.38 -1.64 5.94
N VAL A 198 14.01 -2.05 7.04
CA VAL A 198 13.77 -1.44 8.36
C VAL A 198 14.33 -0.02 8.33
N ILE A 199 13.47 0.98 8.51
CA ILE A 199 13.82 2.40 8.46
C ILE A 199 13.80 3.08 9.83
N LEU A 200 13.03 2.54 10.79
CA LEU A 200 12.96 3.06 12.14
C LEU A 200 12.59 1.95 13.12
N VAL A 201 13.27 1.91 14.26
CA VAL A 201 12.97 1.01 15.39
C VAL A 201 12.99 1.83 16.68
N GLY A 202 12.04 1.58 17.57
CA GLY A 202 12.02 2.28 18.85
C GLY A 202 11.00 1.73 19.84
N ASN A 203 11.06 2.26 21.06
CA ASN A 203 10.04 2.06 22.09
C ASN A 203 9.34 3.40 22.33
N PHE A 204 8.19 3.57 21.70
CA PHE A 204 7.45 4.83 21.64
C PHE A 204 6.39 4.89 22.75
N TYR A 205 6.12 6.07 23.27
CA TYR A 205 5.19 6.29 24.36
C TYR A 205 3.80 5.67 24.10
N TYR A 206 3.21 5.96 22.94
CA TYR A 206 1.89 5.45 22.59
C TYR A 206 1.89 4.13 21.80
N ARG A 207 3.00 3.80 21.14
CA ARG A 207 3.06 2.64 20.24
C ARG A 207 3.79 1.45 20.84
N GLY A 208 4.55 1.68 21.94
CA GLY A 208 5.42 0.66 22.51
C GLY A 208 6.57 0.29 21.57
N LYS A 209 7.01 -0.96 21.62
CA LYS A 209 8.06 -1.48 20.74
C LYS A 209 7.54 -1.53 19.31
N THR A 210 8.16 -0.78 18.43
CA THR A 210 7.69 -0.56 17.05
C THR A 210 8.84 -0.70 16.05
N VAL A 211 8.54 -1.32 14.92
CA VAL A 211 9.40 -1.41 13.74
C VAL A 211 8.66 -0.80 12.56
N PHE A 212 9.29 0.12 11.82
CA PHE A 212 8.79 0.66 10.57
C PHE A 212 9.56 0.04 9.40
N LEU A 213 8.81 -0.41 8.42
CA LEU A 213 9.30 -0.99 7.17
C LEU A 213 8.89 -0.09 6.00
N ASP A 214 9.82 0.09 5.04
CA ASP A 214 9.61 0.73 3.75
C ASP A 214 9.86 -0.27 2.62
#